data_cd1d0c07277c5aab212f12bfac42fc30
#
_entry.id   cd1d0c07277c5aab212f12bfac42fc30
#
_cell.length_a   1.000
_cell.length_b   1.000
_cell.length_c   1.000
_cell.angle_alpha   90.00
_cell.angle_beta   90.00
_cell.angle_gamma   90.00
#
_symmetry.space_group_name_H-M   'P 1'
#
loop_
_entity.id
_entity.type
_entity.pdbx_description
1 polymer ?
#
loop_
_entity_poly.entity_id
_entity_poly.type
_entity_poly.pdbx_seq_one_letter_code
_entity_poly.pdbx_strand_id
1 'polypeptide(L)'
;MKKLIGLLLALSLCNVLAFAAAEIGKPAPEFTAKDINGKTHNLSDYKGKIVVLEAYNLDCPFCRNHFKTGAMQELQAEMTGKGVVWLLVNSVNAKNPGYRSPEKAKQEWDAQKIKATAWIDDSSGEVGKKYGMRTTPHMFVIDKAGMLVYQGAIDDRPSPQGDPRTARNYVRETVQKLIAGEKITVSQTKSYGCAVKYGS
;
A
#
# COMPACT_ATOMS: atom_id res chain seq x y z
N MET A 1 -10.43 -67.38 15.72
CA MET A 1 -10.51 -66.40 14.62
C MET A 1 -10.64 -65.01 15.25
N LYS A 2 -9.53 -64.29 15.42
CA LYS A 2 -9.50 -62.93 15.99
C LYS A 2 -9.48 -61.91 14.84
N LYS A 3 -10.52 -61.09 14.71
CA LYS A 3 -10.59 -60.01 13.74
C LYS A 3 -9.85 -58.79 14.29
N LEU A 4 -8.76 -58.38 13.68
CA LEU A 4 -8.13 -57.09 13.91
C LEU A 4 -8.92 -56.01 13.15
N ILE A 5 -9.48 -55.08 13.91
CA ILE A 5 -10.07 -53.85 13.36
C ILE A 5 -8.97 -52.79 13.35
N GLY A 6 -8.47 -52.48 12.17
CA GLY A 6 -7.50 -51.41 11.99
C GLY A 6 -8.19 -50.05 12.03
N LEU A 7 -7.86 -49.21 13.01
CA LEU A 7 -8.32 -47.83 13.15
C LEU A 7 -7.43 -46.92 12.30
N LEU A 8 -7.91 -46.50 11.15
CA LEU A 8 -7.25 -45.47 10.31
C LEU A 8 -7.46 -44.10 10.94
N LEU A 9 -6.43 -43.57 11.57
CA LEU A 9 -6.40 -42.16 12.02
C LEU A 9 -6.10 -41.29 10.82
N ALA A 10 -7.14 -40.59 10.32
CA ALA A 10 -6.96 -39.55 9.33
C ALA A 10 -6.40 -38.29 10.01
N LEU A 11 -5.09 -38.04 9.85
CA LEU A 11 -4.48 -36.75 10.21
C LEU A 11 -4.98 -35.68 9.23
N SER A 12 -5.92 -34.87 9.68
CA SER A 12 -6.30 -33.63 9.01
C SER A 12 -5.15 -32.61 9.18
N LEU A 13 -4.31 -32.44 8.15
CA LEU A 13 -3.37 -31.33 8.11
C LEU A 13 -4.15 -30.02 7.96
N CYS A 14 -4.38 -29.35 9.07
CA CYS A 14 -4.86 -27.97 9.06
C CYS A 14 -3.70 -27.10 8.54
N ASN A 15 -3.72 -26.76 7.23
CA ASN A 15 -2.80 -25.79 6.66
C ASN A 15 -3.16 -24.42 7.24
N VAL A 16 -2.50 -24.04 8.33
CA VAL A 16 -2.48 -22.67 8.80
C VAL A 16 -1.67 -21.89 7.76
N LEU A 17 -2.35 -21.22 6.83
CA LEU A 17 -1.73 -20.22 5.96
C LEU A 17 -1.22 -19.10 6.87
N ALA A 18 0.03 -19.22 7.32
CA ALA A 18 0.74 -18.10 7.91
C ALA A 18 0.82 -17.02 6.81
N PHE A 19 0.09 -15.92 6.96
CA PHE A 19 0.24 -14.76 6.09
C PHE A 19 1.67 -14.24 6.27
N ALA A 20 2.54 -14.60 5.33
CA ALA A 20 3.87 -14.03 5.28
C ALA A 20 3.73 -12.51 5.07
N ALA A 21 4.44 -11.73 5.89
CA ALA A 21 4.55 -10.29 5.67
C ALA A 21 5.11 -10.02 4.26
N ALA A 22 4.76 -8.88 3.68
CA ALA A 22 5.26 -8.47 2.37
C ALA A 22 6.80 -8.47 2.35
N GLU A 23 7.39 -9.21 1.42
CA GLU A 23 8.83 -9.41 1.30
C GLU A 23 9.30 -9.07 -0.13
N ILE A 24 10.40 -8.32 -0.23
CA ILE A 24 10.99 -7.93 -1.52
C ILE A 24 11.39 -9.17 -2.32
N GLY A 25 11.03 -9.17 -3.61
CA GLY A 25 11.34 -10.26 -4.54
C GLY A 25 10.42 -11.47 -4.41
N LYS A 26 9.35 -11.36 -3.61
CA LYS A 26 8.29 -12.38 -3.48
C LYS A 26 6.99 -11.87 -4.09
N PRO A 27 6.02 -12.75 -4.39
CA PRO A 27 4.67 -12.32 -4.73
C PRO A 27 4.11 -11.39 -3.67
N ALA A 28 3.57 -10.26 -4.09
CA ALA A 28 2.93 -9.32 -3.18
C ALA A 28 1.72 -9.98 -2.50
N PRO A 29 1.48 -9.76 -1.20
CA PRO A 29 0.34 -10.34 -0.51
C PRO A 29 -0.99 -9.95 -1.15
N GLU A 30 -1.81 -10.93 -1.49
CA GLU A 30 -3.15 -10.69 -2.03
C GLU A 30 -4.05 -10.03 -0.99
N PHE A 31 -4.89 -9.11 -1.45
CA PHE A 31 -5.92 -8.49 -0.65
C PHE A 31 -7.21 -8.29 -1.44
N THR A 32 -8.31 -8.22 -0.72
CA THR A 32 -9.62 -7.77 -1.20
C THR A 32 -10.08 -6.66 -0.26
N ALA A 33 -10.32 -5.47 -0.79
CA ALA A 33 -10.75 -4.34 0.01
C ALA A 33 -11.70 -3.42 -0.77
N LYS A 34 -12.53 -2.65 -0.06
CA LYS A 34 -13.41 -1.66 -0.68
C LYS A 34 -12.77 -0.29 -0.69
N ASP A 35 -13.02 0.45 -1.75
CA ASP A 35 -12.69 1.89 -1.79
C ASP A 35 -13.83 2.73 -1.16
N ILE A 36 -13.57 4.03 -1.04
CA ILE A 36 -14.52 5.01 -0.49
C ILE A 36 -15.81 5.14 -1.31
N ASN A 37 -15.89 4.55 -2.50
CA ASN A 37 -17.09 4.49 -3.34
C ASN A 37 -17.83 3.16 -3.20
N GLY A 38 -17.32 2.24 -2.36
CA GLY A 38 -17.88 0.90 -2.16
C GLY A 38 -17.47 -0.12 -3.22
N LYS A 39 -16.61 0.28 -4.20
CA LYS A 39 -16.08 -0.64 -5.20
C LYS A 39 -15.06 -1.57 -4.56
N THR A 40 -15.17 -2.86 -4.85
CA THR A 40 -14.19 -3.87 -4.43
C THR A 40 -12.98 -3.85 -5.35
N HIS A 41 -11.79 -3.94 -4.76
CA HIS A 41 -10.51 -4.04 -5.41
C HIS A 41 -9.80 -5.30 -4.90
N ASN A 42 -9.38 -6.16 -5.82
CA ASN A 42 -8.49 -7.29 -5.54
C ASN A 42 -7.13 -6.96 -6.15
N LEU A 43 -6.03 -7.30 -5.49
CA LEU A 43 -4.72 -7.08 -6.11
C LEU A 43 -4.59 -7.81 -7.44
N SER A 44 -5.14 -9.03 -7.53
CA SER A 44 -5.17 -9.85 -8.75
C SER A 44 -5.84 -9.18 -9.96
N ASP A 45 -6.78 -8.22 -9.74
CA ASP A 45 -7.44 -7.48 -10.82
C ASP A 45 -6.47 -6.55 -11.58
N TYR A 46 -5.30 -6.29 -10.99
CA TYR A 46 -4.27 -5.43 -11.55
C TYR A 46 -3.10 -6.19 -12.16
N LYS A 47 -3.24 -7.50 -12.36
CA LYS A 47 -2.23 -8.31 -13.04
C LYS A 47 -1.87 -7.70 -14.41
N GLY A 48 -0.58 -7.63 -14.70
CA GLY A 48 -0.08 -6.97 -15.92
C GLY A 48 0.12 -5.45 -15.78
N LYS A 49 -0.23 -4.86 -14.65
CA LYS A 49 0.00 -3.44 -14.34
C LYS A 49 1.01 -3.28 -13.21
N ILE A 50 1.70 -2.15 -13.20
CA ILE A 50 2.48 -1.74 -12.03
C ILE A 50 1.49 -1.17 -11.01
N VAL A 51 1.62 -1.58 -9.74
CA VAL A 51 0.76 -1.12 -8.65
C VAL A 51 1.61 -0.42 -7.59
N VAL A 52 1.17 0.75 -7.16
CA VAL A 52 1.73 1.47 -6.02
C VAL A 52 0.70 1.47 -4.90
N LEU A 53 1.10 0.99 -3.70
CA LEU A 53 0.32 1.19 -2.48
C LEU A 53 0.98 2.29 -1.66
N GLU A 54 0.19 3.26 -1.24
CA GLU A 54 0.61 4.36 -0.37
C GLU A 54 -0.14 4.27 0.96
N ALA A 55 0.56 3.99 2.06
CA ALA A 55 -0.02 4.18 3.40
C ALA A 55 -0.29 5.67 3.61
N TYR A 56 -1.55 6.05 3.71
CA TYR A 56 -2.01 7.42 3.69
C TYR A 56 -2.73 7.85 4.97
N ASN A 57 -2.41 9.06 5.43
CA ASN A 57 -3.18 9.76 6.44
C ASN A 57 -2.84 11.28 6.40
N LEU A 58 -3.79 12.13 6.03
CA LEU A 58 -3.55 13.57 5.92
C LEU A 58 -3.32 14.27 7.29
N ASP A 59 -3.73 13.64 8.41
CA ASP A 59 -3.40 14.15 9.73
C ASP A 59 -1.90 14.03 10.05
N CYS A 60 -1.18 13.19 9.30
CA CYS A 60 0.27 13.10 9.39
C CYS A 60 0.93 14.31 8.70
N PRO A 61 1.77 15.11 9.42
CA PRO A 61 2.44 16.26 8.84
C PRO A 61 3.32 15.93 7.63
N PHE A 62 3.87 14.71 7.57
CA PHE A 62 4.68 14.26 6.44
C PHE A 62 3.83 14.05 5.18
N CYS A 63 2.69 13.35 5.28
CA CYS A 63 1.75 13.25 4.15
C CYS A 63 1.23 14.63 3.76
N ARG A 64 0.82 15.44 4.76
CA ARG A 64 0.30 16.79 4.52
C ARG A 64 1.28 17.66 3.74
N ASN A 65 2.59 17.56 4.00
CA ASN A 65 3.60 18.34 3.28
C ASN A 65 3.62 17.98 1.78
N HIS A 66 3.58 16.70 1.44
CA HIS A 66 3.52 16.24 0.05
C HIS A 66 2.27 16.73 -0.68
N PHE A 67 1.11 16.70 -0.01
CA PHE A 67 -0.15 17.16 -0.60
C PHE A 67 -0.26 18.69 -0.67
N LYS A 68 0.13 19.41 0.40
CA LYS A 68 0.10 20.86 0.48
C LYS A 68 0.97 21.53 -0.60
N THR A 69 2.10 20.95 -0.94
CA THR A 69 3.01 21.46 -1.96
C THR A 69 2.59 21.11 -3.39
N GLY A 70 1.62 20.19 -3.56
CA GLY A 70 1.24 19.66 -4.86
C GLY A 70 2.13 18.51 -5.37
N ALA A 71 3.22 18.21 -4.67
CA ALA A 71 4.20 17.20 -5.12
C ALA A 71 3.59 15.80 -5.25
N MET A 72 2.66 15.43 -4.34
CA MET A 72 1.99 14.13 -4.41
C MET A 72 1.03 14.06 -5.60
N GLN A 73 0.22 15.09 -5.81
CA GLN A 73 -0.72 15.13 -6.92
C GLN A 73 0.00 15.06 -8.28
N GLU A 74 1.14 15.75 -8.40
CA GLU A 74 1.99 15.67 -9.60
C GLU A 74 2.54 14.25 -9.81
N LEU A 75 3.07 13.63 -8.75
CA LEU A 75 3.57 12.25 -8.81
C LEU A 75 2.47 11.25 -9.17
N GLN A 76 1.32 11.34 -8.51
CA GLN A 76 0.18 10.47 -8.79
C GLN A 76 -0.31 10.64 -10.24
N ALA A 77 -0.46 11.89 -10.72
CA ALA A 77 -0.87 12.16 -12.08
C ALA A 77 0.14 11.66 -13.12
N GLU A 78 1.44 11.83 -12.86
CA GLU A 78 2.51 11.30 -13.72
C GLU A 78 2.42 9.77 -13.81
N MET A 79 2.29 9.08 -12.69
CA MET A 79 2.29 7.62 -12.65
C MET A 79 1.00 7.04 -13.24
N THR A 80 -0.16 7.56 -12.85
CA THR A 80 -1.45 7.08 -13.38
C THR A 80 -1.59 7.36 -14.87
N GLY A 81 -1.06 8.50 -15.37
CA GLY A 81 -0.98 8.79 -16.80
C GLY A 81 -0.12 7.80 -17.60
N LYS A 82 0.79 7.09 -16.95
CA LYS A 82 1.60 6.00 -17.54
C LYS A 82 0.96 4.61 -17.34
N GLY A 83 -0.30 4.56 -16.88
CA GLY A 83 -1.04 3.31 -16.67
C GLY A 83 -0.71 2.57 -15.36
N VAL A 84 0.01 3.20 -14.44
CA VAL A 84 0.24 2.67 -13.08
C VAL A 84 -1.03 2.78 -12.27
N VAL A 85 -1.36 1.75 -11.52
CA VAL A 85 -2.44 1.78 -10.52
C VAL A 85 -1.87 2.32 -9.22
N TRP A 86 -2.43 3.43 -8.73
CA TRP A 86 -2.03 4.03 -7.46
C TRP A 86 -3.17 3.92 -6.45
N LEU A 87 -2.96 3.17 -5.38
CA LEU A 87 -3.94 2.96 -4.33
C LEU A 87 -3.49 3.65 -3.04
N LEU A 88 -4.28 4.62 -2.57
CA LEU A 88 -4.15 5.12 -1.21
C LEU A 88 -4.74 4.08 -0.25
N VAL A 89 -4.01 3.68 0.76
CA VAL A 89 -4.46 2.74 1.80
C VAL A 89 -4.54 3.49 3.12
N ASN A 90 -5.74 3.76 3.58
CA ASN A 90 -5.96 4.41 4.88
C ASN A 90 -6.33 3.36 5.92
N SER A 91 -5.37 2.99 6.75
CA SER A 91 -5.52 1.99 7.83
C SER A 91 -5.78 2.63 9.19
N VAL A 92 -6.37 3.83 9.21
CA VAL A 92 -6.81 4.47 10.45
C VAL A 92 -8.05 3.75 10.96
N ASN A 93 -7.97 3.14 12.16
CA ASN A 93 -9.07 2.39 12.74
C ASN A 93 -10.34 3.25 12.91
N ALA A 94 -11.50 2.67 12.66
CA ALA A 94 -12.79 3.38 12.71
C ALA A 94 -13.11 4.00 14.08
N LYS A 95 -12.51 3.51 15.18
CA LYS A 95 -12.66 4.10 16.53
C LYS A 95 -11.69 5.26 16.79
N ASN A 96 -10.73 5.50 15.90
CA ASN A 96 -9.78 6.59 16.03
C ASN A 96 -10.44 7.91 15.62
N PRO A 97 -10.25 9.03 16.36
CA PRO A 97 -10.80 10.33 15.98
C PRO A 97 -10.37 10.83 14.59
N GLY A 98 -9.21 10.36 14.10
CA GLY A 98 -8.70 10.67 12.76
C GLY A 98 -9.29 9.81 11.64
N TYR A 99 -10.22 8.90 11.92
CA TYR A 99 -10.87 8.11 10.90
C TYR A 99 -11.65 8.98 9.92
N ARG A 100 -11.56 8.63 8.65
CA ARG A 100 -12.35 9.26 7.57
C ARG A 100 -13.42 8.29 7.12
N SER A 101 -14.70 8.58 7.47
CA SER A 101 -15.82 7.87 6.83
C SER A 101 -15.75 8.05 5.31
N PRO A 102 -16.40 7.19 4.52
CA PRO A 102 -16.40 7.32 3.06
C PRO A 102 -16.79 8.73 2.57
N GLU A 103 -17.74 9.40 3.23
CA GLU A 103 -18.18 10.75 2.88
C GLU A 103 -17.08 11.78 3.15
N LYS A 104 -16.43 11.72 4.32
CA LYS A 104 -15.30 12.60 4.66
C LYS A 104 -14.10 12.35 3.77
N ALA A 105 -13.84 11.09 3.44
CA ALA A 105 -12.75 10.72 2.53
C ALA A 105 -12.98 11.24 1.11
N LYS A 106 -14.22 11.24 0.60
CA LYS A 106 -14.57 11.88 -0.68
C LYS A 106 -14.36 13.38 -0.65
N GLN A 107 -14.78 14.05 0.42
CA GLN A 107 -14.53 15.48 0.60
C GLN A 107 -13.03 15.80 0.63
N GLU A 108 -12.23 14.98 1.33
CA GLU A 108 -10.78 15.12 1.39
C GLU A 108 -10.13 14.83 0.03
N TRP A 109 -10.61 13.82 -0.72
CA TRP A 109 -10.20 13.51 -2.08
C TRP A 109 -10.31 14.73 -3.00
N ASP A 110 -11.48 15.36 -2.99
CA ASP A 110 -11.75 16.54 -3.84
C ASP A 110 -10.94 17.76 -3.37
N ALA A 111 -10.91 18.02 -2.06
CA ALA A 111 -10.19 19.15 -1.47
C ALA A 111 -8.66 19.05 -1.72
N GLN A 112 -8.10 17.87 -1.66
CA GLN A 112 -6.67 17.62 -1.91
C GLN A 112 -6.38 17.41 -3.41
N LYS A 113 -7.40 17.40 -4.29
CA LYS A 113 -7.24 17.15 -5.74
C LYS A 113 -6.45 15.86 -6.01
N ILE A 114 -6.74 14.78 -5.28
CA ILE A 114 -6.05 13.51 -5.35
C ILE A 114 -6.13 12.96 -6.78
N LYS A 115 -5.00 12.41 -7.28
CA LYS A 115 -4.86 11.85 -8.63
C LYS A 115 -4.55 10.35 -8.61
N ALA A 116 -4.74 9.71 -7.46
CA ALA A 116 -4.64 8.25 -7.32
C ALA A 116 -5.77 7.54 -8.08
N THR A 117 -5.64 6.23 -8.26
CA THR A 117 -6.67 5.38 -8.89
C THR A 117 -7.85 5.15 -7.96
N ALA A 118 -7.58 4.89 -6.68
CA ALA A 118 -8.59 4.66 -5.66
C ALA A 118 -8.05 4.96 -4.26
N TRP A 119 -8.97 5.19 -3.32
CA TRP A 119 -8.69 5.27 -1.89
C TRP A 119 -9.35 4.07 -1.20
N ILE A 120 -8.54 3.16 -0.71
CA ILE A 120 -8.97 1.96 0.01
C ILE A 120 -9.26 2.34 1.46
N ASP A 121 -10.48 2.06 1.90
CA ASP A 121 -10.86 2.10 3.32
C ASP A 121 -10.37 0.81 3.99
N ASP A 122 -9.19 0.89 4.59
CA ASP A 122 -8.58 -0.20 5.35
C ASP A 122 -8.73 0.02 6.86
N SER A 123 -9.87 0.50 7.31
CA SER A 123 -10.13 0.78 8.74
C SER A 123 -10.03 -0.45 9.65
N SER A 124 -10.13 -1.65 9.09
CA SER A 124 -9.79 -2.91 9.76
C SER A 124 -8.29 -3.09 9.99
N GLY A 125 -7.46 -2.46 9.15
CA GLY A 125 -6.01 -2.61 9.13
C GLY A 125 -5.55 -3.92 8.47
N GLU A 126 -6.41 -4.61 7.73
CA GLU A 126 -6.06 -5.90 7.13
C GLU A 126 -4.98 -5.76 6.06
N VAL A 127 -5.17 -4.82 5.13
CA VAL A 127 -4.19 -4.56 4.06
C VAL A 127 -2.89 -4.02 4.65
N GLY A 128 -3.00 -3.02 5.52
CA GLY A 128 -1.84 -2.39 6.14
C GLY A 128 -0.98 -3.39 6.95
N LYS A 129 -1.61 -4.28 7.71
CA LYS A 129 -0.91 -5.31 8.49
C LYS A 129 -0.26 -6.37 7.58
N LYS A 130 -0.94 -6.82 6.51
CA LYS A 130 -0.38 -7.74 5.52
C LYS A 130 0.90 -7.20 4.87
N TYR A 131 0.91 -5.90 4.55
CA TYR A 131 2.09 -5.25 3.96
C TYR A 131 3.10 -4.77 4.99
N GLY A 132 2.80 -4.87 6.29
CA GLY A 132 3.67 -4.34 7.34
C GLY A 132 3.81 -2.82 7.27
N MET A 133 2.75 -2.11 6.90
CA MET A 133 2.73 -0.64 6.89
C MET A 133 2.95 -0.11 8.30
N ARG A 134 3.98 0.70 8.51
CA ARG A 134 4.39 1.18 9.84
C ARG A 134 4.19 2.68 10.01
N THR A 135 4.38 3.42 8.93
CA THR A 135 4.33 4.89 8.93
C THR A 135 3.41 5.40 7.83
N THR A 136 3.07 6.67 7.90
CA THR A 136 2.43 7.41 6.81
C THR A 136 3.31 8.62 6.46
N PRO A 137 3.83 8.73 5.20
CA PRO A 137 3.70 7.73 4.13
C PRO A 137 4.56 6.47 4.34
N HIS A 138 4.16 5.34 3.75
CA HIS A 138 4.96 4.13 3.53
C HIS A 138 4.56 3.57 2.17
N MET A 139 5.53 3.38 1.29
CA MET A 139 5.30 3.08 -0.11
C MET A 139 5.65 1.63 -0.44
N PHE A 140 4.88 1.03 -1.33
CA PHE A 140 5.13 -0.31 -1.88
C PHE A 140 4.92 -0.25 -3.39
N VAL A 141 5.84 -0.81 -4.16
CA VAL A 141 5.72 -0.93 -5.62
C VAL A 141 5.72 -2.40 -5.99
N ILE A 142 4.70 -2.79 -6.75
CA ILE A 142 4.46 -4.15 -7.24
C ILE A 142 4.59 -4.09 -8.75
N ASP A 143 5.35 -5.00 -9.33
CA ASP A 143 5.56 -5.06 -10.78
C ASP A 143 4.40 -5.74 -11.53
N LYS A 144 4.50 -5.80 -12.87
CA LYS A 144 3.49 -6.41 -13.74
C LYS A 144 3.29 -7.91 -13.51
N ALA A 145 4.28 -8.59 -12.94
CA ALA A 145 4.20 -10.01 -12.57
C ALA A 145 3.56 -10.23 -11.19
N GLY A 146 3.25 -9.15 -10.47
CA GLY A 146 2.71 -9.21 -9.11
C GLY A 146 3.77 -9.37 -8.03
N MET A 147 5.05 -9.12 -8.33
CA MET A 147 6.14 -9.21 -7.38
C MET A 147 6.35 -7.89 -6.65
N LEU A 148 6.55 -7.93 -5.33
CA LEU A 148 6.94 -6.75 -4.57
C LEU A 148 8.41 -6.40 -4.87
N VAL A 149 8.64 -5.24 -5.50
CA VAL A 149 9.98 -4.83 -5.96
C VAL A 149 10.54 -3.64 -5.20
N TYR A 150 9.71 -2.90 -4.48
CA TYR A 150 10.12 -1.81 -3.60
C TYR A 150 9.21 -1.69 -2.39
N GLN A 151 9.80 -1.41 -1.22
CA GLN A 151 9.09 -0.94 -0.04
C GLN A 151 9.93 0.05 0.75
N GLY A 152 9.29 1.10 1.30
CA GLY A 152 10.00 2.07 2.13
C GLY A 152 9.48 3.50 2.02
N ALA A 153 10.41 4.45 2.07
CA ALA A 153 10.14 5.88 1.99
C ALA A 153 9.65 6.28 0.60
N ILE A 154 8.91 7.38 0.50
CA ILE A 154 8.58 7.98 -0.79
C ILE A 154 9.82 8.64 -1.43
N ASP A 155 10.64 9.29 -0.61
CA ASP A 155 11.86 10.00 -1.02
C ASP A 155 12.94 9.95 0.06
N ASP A 156 14.10 10.58 -0.20
CA ASP A 156 15.23 10.67 0.71
C ASP A 156 15.16 11.85 1.70
N ARG A 157 14.01 12.52 1.77
CA ARG A 157 13.81 13.70 2.61
C ARG A 157 12.80 13.46 3.73
N PRO A 158 13.21 12.94 4.89
CA PRO A 158 12.33 12.67 6.03
C PRO A 158 11.98 13.96 6.79
N SER A 159 11.32 14.91 6.09
CA SER A 159 10.95 16.21 6.63
C SER A 159 9.48 16.53 6.39
N PRO A 160 8.73 17.02 7.39
CA PRO A 160 7.38 17.51 7.22
C PRO A 160 7.31 18.95 6.67
N GLN A 161 8.43 19.50 6.18
CA GLN A 161 8.55 20.87 5.69
C GLN A 161 9.37 20.93 4.41
N GLY A 162 9.22 22.04 3.68
CA GLY A 162 9.91 22.31 2.44
C GLY A 162 9.31 21.59 1.24
N ASP A 163 9.90 21.75 0.07
CA ASP A 163 9.39 21.18 -1.18
C ASP A 163 9.92 19.77 -1.43
N PRO A 164 9.05 18.73 -1.40
CA PRO A 164 9.47 17.35 -1.67
C PRO A 164 10.00 17.12 -3.09
N ARG A 165 9.68 18.01 -4.05
CA ARG A 165 10.16 17.90 -5.44
C ARG A 165 11.68 18.06 -5.58
N THR A 166 12.33 18.65 -4.57
CA THR A 166 13.80 18.77 -4.52
C THR A 166 14.51 17.50 -4.03
N ALA A 167 13.73 16.52 -3.55
CA ALA A 167 14.25 15.26 -3.04
C ALA A 167 14.36 14.21 -4.15
N ARG A 168 15.23 13.24 -3.95
CA ARG A 168 15.28 12.02 -4.74
C ARG A 168 14.04 11.18 -4.44
N ASN A 169 13.18 10.95 -5.42
CA ASN A 169 11.94 10.20 -5.23
C ASN A 169 12.12 8.73 -5.60
N TYR A 170 12.18 7.86 -4.61
CA TYR A 170 12.40 6.41 -4.79
C TYR A 170 11.27 5.71 -5.55
N VAL A 171 10.02 6.15 -5.35
CA VAL A 171 8.86 5.57 -6.04
C VAL A 171 8.90 5.90 -7.52
N ARG A 172 9.17 7.18 -7.86
CA ARG A 172 9.31 7.62 -9.25
C ARG A 172 10.41 6.84 -9.96
N GLU A 173 11.59 6.75 -9.35
CA GLU A 173 12.73 6.01 -9.93
C GLU A 173 12.41 4.54 -10.13
N THR A 174 11.79 3.89 -9.14
CA THR A 174 11.42 2.48 -9.23
C THR A 174 10.45 2.24 -10.38
N VAL A 175 9.37 3.05 -10.47
CA VAL A 175 8.37 2.92 -11.53
C VAL A 175 8.97 3.19 -12.91
N GLN A 176 9.80 4.23 -13.04
CA GLN A 176 10.48 4.55 -14.31
C GLN A 176 11.36 3.39 -14.78
N LYS A 177 12.14 2.78 -13.90
CA LYS A 177 12.95 1.60 -14.21
C LYS A 177 12.11 0.41 -14.64
N LEU A 178 10.99 0.14 -13.95
CA LEU A 178 10.07 -0.94 -14.34
C LEU A 178 9.48 -0.71 -15.74
N ILE A 179 9.13 0.52 -16.08
CA ILE A 179 8.61 0.88 -17.42
C ILE A 179 9.71 0.71 -18.48
N ALA A 180 10.93 1.10 -18.18
CA ALA A 180 12.09 0.97 -19.07
C ALA A 180 12.64 -0.47 -19.17
N GLY A 181 12.17 -1.42 -18.34
CA GLY A 181 12.72 -2.77 -18.27
C GLY A 181 14.11 -2.83 -17.61
N GLU A 182 14.47 -1.80 -16.84
CA GLU A 182 15.74 -1.70 -16.16
C GLU A 182 15.72 -2.38 -14.78
N LYS A 183 16.92 -2.75 -14.32
CA LYS A 183 17.09 -3.36 -12.99
C LYS A 183 16.84 -2.35 -11.88
N ILE A 184 16.03 -2.75 -10.89
CA ILE A 184 15.83 -1.99 -9.66
C ILE A 184 17.13 -2.02 -8.84
N THR A 185 17.67 -0.85 -8.52
CA THR A 185 18.92 -0.70 -7.76
C THR A 185 18.70 -0.43 -6.28
N VAL A 186 17.55 0.13 -5.91
CA VAL A 186 17.14 0.37 -4.53
C VAL A 186 15.76 -0.25 -4.35
N SER A 187 15.70 -1.41 -3.71
CA SER A 187 14.45 -2.14 -3.49
C SER A 187 13.84 -1.88 -2.11
N GLN A 188 14.63 -1.36 -1.16
CA GLN A 188 14.16 -1.12 0.19
C GLN A 188 14.83 0.10 0.80
N THR A 189 14.04 0.93 1.50
CA THR A 189 14.51 2.05 2.31
C THR A 189 13.75 2.09 3.63
N LYS A 190 14.24 2.86 4.60
CA LYS A 190 13.54 3.09 5.87
C LYS A 190 12.41 4.08 5.64
N SER A 191 11.15 3.65 5.83
CA SER A 191 10.00 4.55 5.81
C SER A 191 10.07 5.57 6.96
N TYR A 192 9.48 6.73 6.75
CA TYR A 192 9.42 7.81 7.74
C TYR A 192 7.98 8.33 7.87
N GLY A 193 7.71 9.06 8.94
CA GLY A 193 6.42 9.69 9.19
C GLY A 193 5.76 9.25 10.48
N CYS A 194 4.46 9.49 10.60
CA CYS A 194 3.68 9.14 11.77
C CYS A 194 3.34 7.64 11.76
N ALA A 195 3.27 7.02 12.92
CA ALA A 195 2.83 5.64 13.04
C ALA A 195 1.39 5.46 12.51
N VAL A 196 1.15 4.35 11.80
CA VAL A 196 -0.20 3.97 11.36
C VAL A 196 -1.10 3.75 12.58
N LYS A 197 -2.33 4.24 12.52
CA LYS A 197 -3.28 4.23 13.64
C LYS A 197 -4.17 2.97 13.59
N TYR A 198 -3.56 1.79 13.67
CA TYR A 198 -4.29 0.53 13.77
C TYR A 198 -5.16 0.48 15.03
N GLY A 199 -6.22 -0.34 14.99
CA GLY A 199 -6.95 -0.73 16.19
C GLY A 199 -6.13 -1.70 17.06
N SER A 200 -6.35 -1.62 18.37
CA SER A 200 -5.90 -2.61 19.35
C SER A 200 -6.64 -3.94 19.19
#